data_df3e5ca02c123ee3d2c7b6f015eb8f0e
#
_entry.id   df3e5ca02c123ee3d2c7b6f015eb8f0e
#
_cell.length_a   1.000
_cell.length_b   1.000
_cell.length_c   1.000
_cell.angle_alpha   90.00
_cell.angle_beta   90.00
_cell.angle_gamma   90.00
#
_symmetry.space_group_name_H-M   'P 1'
#
loop_
_entity.id
_entity.type
_entity.pdbx_description
1 polymer ?
#
loop_
_entity_poly.entity_id
_entity_poly.type
_entity_poly.pdbx_seq_one_letter_code
_entity_poly.pdbx_strand_id
1 'polypeptide(L)'
;MRPLPVPCRVAMPLVGTLMMTNLPTPRTVGSTMMADTLADPRYVQLIDGLQAADFQHPMDKRASDARALFAPLEWGMRQAFSTFVEDAVFLENIASGVLVGPQQLPELHAMLLESCRLLSLPTAPDLYIKQSPYPNAYTLAVQGRRPFVVVTTSLLDLLDPIETQAVIAHELGHLKCEHSLAIALANLILSPLASVLPVGTAALQTSMLQWQRAAELTCDRAALLVVQDARAVQGVTMKLAGGGRSYAQRMDVDAFVRQAATYDEVADGSRLGRMVRQSQQRDLTHPLPILRARELERFAASTQYAELLKRGIPTAVQARDA
;
A
#
# COMPACT_ATOMS: atom_id res chain seq x y z
N MET A 1 -26.07 -46.47 13.19
CA MET A 1 -25.07 -45.86 12.33
C MET A 1 -25.73 -45.49 10.99
N ARG A 2 -26.00 -44.23 10.76
CA ARG A 2 -26.51 -43.72 9.47
C ARG A 2 -25.35 -43.14 8.70
N PRO A 3 -25.21 -43.40 7.37
CA PRO A 3 -24.11 -42.84 6.57
C PRO A 3 -24.35 -41.35 6.28
N LEU A 4 -23.28 -40.55 6.28
CA LEU A 4 -23.24 -39.15 5.93
C LEU A 4 -23.51 -38.96 4.41
N PRO A 5 -24.20 -37.88 4.01
CA PRO A 5 -24.46 -37.61 2.61
C PRO A 5 -23.18 -37.14 1.86
N VAL A 6 -23.00 -37.69 0.67
CA VAL A 6 -21.98 -37.35 -0.30
C VAL A 6 -22.29 -35.97 -0.90
N PRO A 7 -21.31 -35.06 -1.09
CA PRO A 7 -21.57 -33.78 -1.71
C PRO A 7 -21.89 -33.92 -3.20
N CYS A 8 -23.00 -33.26 -3.57
CA CYS A 8 -23.52 -33.17 -4.92
C CYS A 8 -22.50 -32.56 -5.89
N ARG A 9 -22.09 -33.27 -6.91
CA ARG A 9 -21.37 -32.76 -8.07
C ARG A 9 -22.29 -31.82 -8.84
N VAL A 10 -21.97 -30.53 -8.86
CA VAL A 10 -22.60 -29.57 -9.77
C VAL A 10 -22.04 -29.84 -11.18
N ALA A 11 -22.86 -30.33 -12.08
CA ALA A 11 -22.57 -30.48 -13.49
C ALA A 11 -22.47 -29.08 -14.13
N MET A 12 -21.35 -28.77 -14.76
CA MET A 12 -21.23 -27.61 -15.65
C MET A 12 -22.07 -27.82 -16.92
N PRO A 13 -22.87 -26.84 -17.34
CA PRO A 13 -23.50 -26.89 -18.64
C PRO A 13 -22.48 -26.65 -19.74
N LEU A 14 -22.51 -27.51 -20.77
CA LEU A 14 -21.82 -27.33 -22.03
C LEU A 14 -22.26 -26.00 -22.68
N VAL A 15 -21.34 -25.06 -22.80
CA VAL A 15 -21.54 -23.80 -23.50
C VAL A 15 -21.51 -24.07 -25.00
N GLY A 16 -22.67 -23.84 -25.64
CA GLY A 16 -22.82 -23.91 -27.09
C GLY A 16 -21.94 -22.87 -27.81
N THR A 17 -21.44 -23.29 -28.93
CA THR A 17 -20.71 -22.49 -29.93
C THR A 17 -21.51 -21.24 -30.30
N LEU A 18 -21.11 -20.06 -29.81
CA LEU A 18 -21.63 -18.79 -30.26
C LEU A 18 -20.68 -18.20 -31.31
N MET A 19 -21.22 -17.89 -32.47
CA MET A 19 -20.52 -17.27 -33.61
C MET A 19 -19.78 -16.01 -33.20
N MET A 20 -18.53 -15.91 -33.65
CA MET A 20 -17.70 -14.72 -33.60
C MET A 20 -18.33 -13.60 -34.45
N THR A 21 -18.96 -12.64 -33.82
CA THR A 21 -19.24 -11.33 -34.41
C THR A 21 -18.24 -10.32 -33.85
N ASN A 22 -17.55 -9.66 -34.76
CA ASN A 22 -16.59 -8.56 -34.63
C ASN A 22 -16.60 -7.85 -33.27
N LEU A 23 -15.65 -8.24 -32.41
CA LEU A 23 -15.24 -7.40 -31.27
C LEU A 23 -14.37 -6.26 -31.81
N PRO A 24 -14.61 -4.99 -31.45
CA PRO A 24 -13.69 -3.93 -31.78
C PRO A 24 -12.34 -4.20 -31.10
N THR A 25 -11.28 -4.04 -31.88
CA THR A 25 -9.90 -4.11 -31.39
C THR A 25 -9.73 -3.25 -30.15
N PRO A 26 -9.10 -3.72 -29.07
CA PRO A 26 -8.85 -2.90 -27.89
C PRO A 26 -7.99 -1.71 -28.31
N ARG A 27 -8.53 -0.52 -28.16
CA ARG A 27 -7.75 0.71 -28.30
C ARG A 27 -6.63 0.65 -27.28
N THR A 28 -5.41 0.81 -27.74
CA THR A 28 -4.18 1.01 -26.95
C THR A 28 -4.28 2.34 -26.18
N VAL A 29 -5.03 2.34 -25.07
CA VAL A 29 -5.23 3.54 -24.24
C VAL A 29 -4.09 3.71 -23.22
N GLY A 30 -3.36 2.65 -22.90
CA GLY A 30 -2.38 2.68 -21.80
C GLY A 30 -1.05 3.40 -22.10
N SER A 31 -0.55 3.30 -23.33
CA SER A 31 0.79 3.85 -23.65
C SER A 31 0.81 5.36 -23.79
N THR A 32 -0.28 5.96 -24.25
CA THR A 32 -0.36 7.42 -24.45
C THR A 32 -0.55 8.16 -23.12
N MET A 33 -1.35 7.62 -22.19
CA MET A 33 -1.58 8.28 -20.89
C MET A 33 -0.34 8.32 -19.99
N MET A 34 0.53 7.29 -20.02
CA MET A 34 1.78 7.34 -19.27
C MET A 34 2.79 8.31 -19.85
N ALA A 35 2.87 8.40 -21.20
CA ALA A 35 3.72 9.38 -21.87
C ALA A 35 3.28 10.82 -21.56
N ASP A 36 1.97 11.05 -21.46
CA ASP A 36 1.41 12.37 -21.14
C ASP A 36 1.62 12.75 -19.65
N THR A 37 1.59 11.78 -18.73
CA THR A 37 1.86 12.05 -17.30
C THR A 37 3.33 12.36 -17.05
N LEU A 38 4.24 11.69 -17.75
CA LEU A 38 5.67 11.97 -17.71
C LEU A 38 6.05 13.29 -18.42
N ALA A 39 5.17 13.81 -19.27
CA ALA A 39 5.34 15.09 -19.96
C ALA A 39 4.76 16.28 -19.17
N ASP A 40 4.09 16.07 -18.02
CA ASP A 40 3.62 17.16 -17.16
C ASP A 40 4.83 17.92 -16.59
N PRO A 41 4.97 19.24 -16.87
CA PRO A 41 6.09 20.05 -16.42
C PRO A 41 6.19 20.15 -14.89
N ARG A 42 5.16 19.74 -14.14
CA ARG A 42 5.17 19.67 -12.68
C ARG A 42 5.78 18.38 -12.16
N TYR A 43 5.95 17.35 -12.99
CA TYR A 43 6.47 16.08 -12.58
C TYR A 43 8.01 16.12 -12.54
N VAL A 44 8.57 15.94 -11.36
CA VAL A 44 10.02 15.94 -11.15
C VAL A 44 10.49 14.53 -10.89
N GLN A 45 11.46 14.05 -11.64
CA GLN A 45 12.14 12.79 -11.33
C GLN A 45 13.07 12.98 -10.14
N LEU A 46 12.85 12.17 -9.10
CA LEU A 46 13.77 12.19 -7.96
C LEU A 46 15.11 11.57 -8.35
N ILE A 47 16.19 12.13 -7.83
CA ILE A 47 17.54 11.59 -8.02
C ILE A 47 17.68 10.26 -7.28
N ASP A 48 18.58 9.40 -7.78
CA ASP A 48 18.92 8.16 -7.11
C ASP A 48 19.48 8.43 -5.71
N GLY A 49 19.30 7.44 -4.81
CA GLY A 49 19.82 7.52 -3.46
C GLY A 49 18.82 8.01 -2.41
N LEU A 50 17.51 8.06 -2.75
CA LEU A 50 16.46 8.34 -1.76
C LEU A 50 16.52 7.30 -0.63
N GLN A 51 16.73 7.76 0.60
CA GLN A 51 16.78 6.93 1.79
C GLN A 51 15.43 6.91 2.50
N ALA A 52 15.13 5.82 3.22
CA ALA A 52 13.92 5.73 4.04
C ALA A 52 13.80 6.92 5.01
N ALA A 53 14.91 7.30 5.65
CA ALA A 53 14.97 8.43 6.59
C ALA A 53 14.57 9.78 5.97
N ASP A 54 14.65 9.95 4.65
CA ASP A 54 14.28 11.18 3.95
C ASP A 54 12.77 11.48 4.06
N PHE A 55 11.92 10.45 4.13
CA PHE A 55 10.47 10.59 4.15
C PHE A 55 9.76 9.88 5.32
N GLN A 56 10.48 9.11 6.13
CA GLN A 56 9.88 8.46 7.29
C GLN A 56 9.08 9.45 8.17
N HIS A 57 7.88 9.02 8.56
CA HIS A 57 7.10 9.75 9.54
C HIS A 57 7.86 9.81 10.89
N PRO A 58 7.88 10.93 11.62
CA PRO A 58 8.68 11.06 12.86
C PRO A 58 8.40 9.97 13.91
N MET A 59 7.16 9.49 14.01
CA MET A 59 6.80 8.42 14.93
C MET A 59 7.34 7.07 14.47
N ASP A 60 7.33 6.79 13.16
CA ASP A 60 7.91 5.59 12.59
C ASP A 60 9.44 5.57 12.76
N LYS A 61 10.09 6.68 12.49
CA LYS A 61 11.53 6.82 12.70
C LYS A 61 11.94 6.53 14.14
N ARG A 62 11.24 7.11 15.13
CA ARG A 62 11.51 6.85 16.57
C ARG A 62 11.33 5.38 16.94
N ALA A 63 10.32 4.74 16.38
CA ALA A 63 10.07 3.32 16.64
C ALA A 63 11.10 2.43 15.93
N SER A 64 11.54 2.80 14.74
CA SER A 64 12.63 2.11 14.03
C SER A 64 13.96 2.23 14.78
N ASP A 65 14.25 3.39 15.36
CA ASP A 65 15.44 3.57 16.23
C ASP A 65 15.35 2.68 17.48
N ALA A 66 14.15 2.54 18.07
CA ALA A 66 13.92 1.65 19.21
C ALA A 66 13.96 0.15 18.84
N ARG A 67 13.75 -0.20 17.56
CA ARG A 67 13.76 -1.58 17.04
C ARG A 67 15.08 -2.30 17.30
N ALA A 68 16.19 -1.57 17.39
CA ALA A 68 17.49 -2.14 17.73
C ALA A 68 17.46 -2.92 19.06
N LEU A 69 16.58 -2.57 20.00
CA LEU A 69 16.39 -3.30 21.26
C LEU A 69 15.77 -4.68 21.06
N PHE A 70 15.03 -4.88 19.95
CA PHE A 70 14.36 -6.14 19.63
C PHE A 70 15.12 -6.98 18.59
N ALA A 71 16.30 -6.53 18.14
CA ALA A 71 17.11 -7.22 17.15
C ALA A 71 17.37 -8.71 17.46
N PRO A 72 17.63 -9.14 18.73
CA PRO A 72 17.77 -10.56 19.04
C PRO A 72 16.48 -11.36 18.82
N LEU A 73 15.33 -10.79 19.16
CA LEU A 73 14.02 -11.42 18.94
C LEU A 73 13.70 -11.51 17.44
N GLU A 74 13.96 -10.44 16.69
CA GLU A 74 13.82 -10.44 15.23
C GLU A 74 14.72 -11.49 14.58
N TRP A 75 15.96 -11.62 15.04
CA TRP A 75 16.87 -12.64 14.54
C TRP A 75 16.36 -14.06 14.82
N GLY A 76 15.91 -14.33 16.04
CA GLY A 76 15.33 -15.62 16.41
C GLY A 76 14.08 -15.96 15.58
N MET A 77 13.21 -14.98 15.33
CA MET A 77 12.05 -15.15 14.48
C MET A 77 12.44 -15.37 13.01
N ARG A 78 13.40 -14.65 12.48
CA ARG A 78 13.94 -14.88 11.13
C ARG A 78 14.39 -16.34 10.97
N GLN A 79 15.02 -16.92 11.98
CA GLN A 79 15.44 -18.32 11.93
C GLN A 79 14.26 -19.30 12.06
N ALA A 80 13.30 -19.01 12.92
CA ALA A 80 12.17 -19.90 13.19
C ALA A 80 11.10 -19.91 12.10
N PHE A 81 10.86 -18.77 11.45
CA PHE A 81 9.83 -18.61 10.40
C PHE A 81 10.37 -18.75 8.98
N SER A 82 11.69 -18.87 8.81
CA SER A 82 12.37 -18.51 7.57
C SER A 82 12.16 -19.45 6.38
N THR A 83 11.67 -20.67 6.52
CA THR A 83 11.61 -21.57 5.37
C THR A 83 10.23 -22.11 5.04
N PHE A 84 9.51 -22.64 6.00
CA PHE A 84 8.25 -23.33 5.69
C PHE A 84 7.07 -22.41 5.43
N VAL A 85 6.87 -21.37 6.28
CA VAL A 85 5.75 -20.44 6.13
C VAL A 85 5.95 -19.54 4.89
N GLU A 86 7.17 -19.11 4.67
CA GLU A 86 7.57 -18.32 3.52
C GLU A 86 7.37 -19.07 2.21
N ASP A 87 7.79 -20.34 2.16
CA ASP A 87 7.60 -21.21 0.99
C ASP A 87 6.11 -21.47 0.73
N ALA A 88 5.31 -21.68 1.76
CA ALA A 88 3.88 -21.92 1.61
C ALA A 88 3.15 -20.68 1.05
N VAL A 89 3.45 -19.47 1.57
CA VAL A 89 2.85 -18.23 1.08
C VAL A 89 3.32 -17.92 -0.34
N PHE A 90 4.59 -18.14 -0.65
CA PHE A 90 5.12 -17.97 -2.00
C PHE A 90 4.45 -18.92 -3.01
N LEU A 91 4.35 -20.20 -2.68
CA LEU A 91 3.67 -21.20 -3.51
C LEU A 91 2.18 -20.87 -3.68
N GLU A 92 1.50 -20.40 -2.64
CA GLU A 92 0.12 -19.97 -2.74
C GLU A 92 -0.05 -18.81 -3.73
N ASN A 93 0.82 -17.81 -3.70
CA ASN A 93 0.75 -16.68 -4.63
C ASN A 93 1.02 -17.10 -6.09
N ILE A 94 2.02 -17.94 -6.34
CA ILE A 94 2.28 -18.48 -7.68
C ILE A 94 1.09 -19.30 -8.18
N ALA A 95 0.49 -20.09 -7.31
CA ALA A 95 -0.61 -20.99 -7.69
C ALA A 95 -1.94 -20.26 -7.91
N SER A 96 -2.17 -19.14 -7.22
CA SER A 96 -3.47 -18.46 -7.19
C SER A 96 -3.46 -17.03 -7.75
N GLY A 97 -2.29 -16.49 -8.08
CA GLY A 97 -2.11 -15.15 -8.64
C GLY A 97 -1.60 -15.16 -10.07
N VAL A 98 -1.72 -14.02 -10.72
CA VAL A 98 -1.18 -13.76 -12.06
C VAL A 98 0.05 -12.88 -11.93
N LEU A 99 1.21 -13.35 -12.32
CA LEU A 99 2.46 -12.59 -12.27
C LEU A 99 2.44 -11.48 -13.35
N VAL A 100 2.68 -10.26 -12.92
CA VAL A 100 2.82 -9.09 -13.79
C VAL A 100 4.22 -9.06 -14.40
N GLY A 101 4.29 -8.75 -15.69
CA GLY A 101 5.56 -8.68 -16.40
C GLY A 101 5.44 -7.96 -17.74
N PRO A 102 6.54 -7.82 -18.48
CA PRO A 102 6.56 -7.05 -19.74
C PRO A 102 5.64 -7.61 -20.83
N GLN A 103 5.30 -8.90 -20.75
CA GLN A 103 4.37 -9.56 -21.69
C GLN A 103 2.97 -9.75 -21.11
N GLN A 104 2.79 -9.48 -19.82
CA GLN A 104 1.55 -9.68 -19.11
C GLN A 104 1.30 -8.47 -18.21
N LEU A 105 0.33 -7.61 -18.62
CA LEU A 105 0.00 -6.35 -17.97
C LEU A 105 1.19 -5.37 -17.95
N PRO A 106 1.76 -5.04 -19.14
CA PRO A 106 2.96 -4.21 -19.26
C PRO A 106 2.82 -2.84 -18.62
N GLU A 107 1.62 -2.27 -18.56
CA GLU A 107 1.32 -1.00 -17.90
C GLU A 107 1.56 -1.07 -16.38
N LEU A 108 1.10 -2.12 -15.72
CA LEU A 108 1.35 -2.33 -14.28
C LEU A 108 2.83 -2.63 -14.00
N HIS A 109 3.46 -3.37 -14.91
CA HIS A 109 4.90 -3.64 -14.82
C HIS A 109 5.71 -2.34 -14.93
N ALA A 110 5.34 -1.43 -15.85
CA ALA A 110 5.99 -0.14 -16.00
C ALA A 110 5.80 0.74 -14.75
N MET A 111 4.59 0.78 -14.16
CA MET A 111 4.31 1.49 -12.90
C MET A 111 5.17 0.98 -11.76
N LEU A 112 5.33 -0.35 -11.65
CA LEU A 112 6.19 -0.98 -10.65
C LEU A 112 7.65 -0.54 -10.80
N LEU A 113 8.21 -0.66 -12.01
CA LEU A 113 9.61 -0.33 -12.28
C LEU A 113 9.90 1.15 -12.05
N GLU A 114 9.02 2.04 -12.48
CA GLU A 114 9.15 3.47 -12.27
C GLU A 114 9.07 3.82 -10.77
N SER A 115 8.14 3.22 -10.04
CA SER A 115 8.03 3.40 -8.59
C SER A 115 9.29 2.90 -7.86
N CYS A 116 9.85 1.76 -8.26
CA CYS A 116 11.12 1.24 -7.72
C CYS A 116 12.28 2.21 -7.99
N ARG A 117 12.34 2.76 -9.19
CA ARG A 117 13.38 3.73 -9.58
C ARG A 117 13.30 4.99 -8.73
N LEU A 118 12.12 5.59 -8.60
CA LEU A 118 11.89 6.81 -7.81
C LEU A 118 12.18 6.61 -6.32
N LEU A 119 11.85 5.43 -5.78
CA LEU A 119 12.15 5.09 -4.38
C LEU A 119 13.56 4.53 -4.17
N SER A 120 14.39 4.49 -5.23
CA SER A 120 15.76 3.93 -5.18
C SER A 120 15.79 2.53 -4.56
N LEU A 121 14.92 1.64 -5.02
CA LEU A 121 14.93 0.23 -4.66
C LEU A 121 15.88 -0.51 -5.59
N PRO A 122 16.87 -1.26 -5.07
CA PRO A 122 17.89 -1.91 -5.90
C PRO A 122 17.35 -3.04 -6.76
N THR A 123 16.25 -3.65 -6.33
CA THR A 123 15.63 -4.80 -7.01
C THR A 123 14.11 -4.64 -6.95
N ALA A 124 13.45 -4.73 -8.08
CA ALA A 124 12.00 -4.74 -8.13
C ALA A 124 11.47 -6.06 -7.55
N PRO A 125 10.42 -5.99 -6.70
CA PRO A 125 9.71 -7.18 -6.24
C PRO A 125 8.92 -7.81 -7.39
N ASP A 126 8.49 -9.06 -7.19
CA ASP A 126 7.48 -9.66 -8.05
C ASP A 126 6.11 -9.03 -7.73
N LEU A 127 5.34 -8.67 -8.76
CA LEU A 127 3.98 -8.14 -8.61
C LEU A 127 2.97 -9.18 -9.07
N TYR A 128 2.04 -9.54 -8.20
CA TYR A 128 0.95 -10.47 -8.51
C TYR A 128 -0.40 -9.78 -8.45
N ILE A 129 -1.29 -10.16 -9.37
CA ILE A 129 -2.71 -9.84 -9.28
C ILE A 129 -3.46 -11.06 -8.80
N LYS A 130 -4.29 -10.88 -7.77
CA LYS A 130 -5.11 -11.94 -7.18
C LYS A 130 -6.59 -11.58 -7.25
N GLN A 131 -7.42 -12.53 -7.64
CA GLN A 131 -8.86 -12.31 -7.63
C GLN A 131 -9.37 -12.25 -6.20
N SER A 132 -10.05 -11.16 -5.86
CA SER A 132 -10.71 -10.99 -4.57
C SER A 132 -11.87 -10.00 -4.70
N PRO A 133 -13.00 -10.21 -4.00
CA PRO A 133 -14.07 -9.23 -3.93
C PRO A 133 -13.75 -8.05 -3.01
N TYR A 134 -12.71 -8.17 -2.20
CA TYR A 134 -12.28 -7.14 -1.25
C TYR A 134 -11.08 -6.38 -1.81
N PRO A 135 -11.18 -5.03 -1.97
CA PRO A 135 -10.05 -4.20 -2.38
C PRO A 135 -8.92 -4.30 -1.36
N ASN A 136 -7.76 -4.78 -1.80
CA ASN A 136 -6.60 -4.94 -0.95
C ASN A 136 -5.30 -4.93 -1.76
N ALA A 137 -4.22 -4.49 -1.12
CA ALA A 137 -2.86 -4.73 -1.55
C ALA A 137 -2.03 -5.13 -0.32
N TYR A 138 -0.97 -5.88 -0.52
CA TYR A 138 -0.04 -6.21 0.55
C TYR A 138 1.32 -6.60 0.00
N THR A 139 2.32 -6.45 0.83
CA THR A 139 3.72 -6.74 0.54
C THR A 139 4.28 -7.72 1.53
N LEU A 140 5.05 -8.69 1.03
CA LEU A 140 5.84 -9.58 1.87
C LEU A 140 7.28 -9.63 1.38
N ALA A 141 8.21 -9.40 2.30
CA ALA A 141 9.63 -9.66 2.10
C ALA A 141 9.97 -11.03 2.68
N VAL A 142 10.45 -11.93 1.83
CA VAL A 142 10.82 -13.29 2.18
C VAL A 142 12.33 -13.40 2.18
N GLN A 143 12.90 -13.94 3.26
CA GLN A 143 14.34 -14.04 3.39
C GLN A 143 14.92 -15.04 2.35
N GLY A 144 15.93 -14.56 1.59
CA GLY A 144 16.57 -15.39 0.55
C GLY A 144 15.79 -15.51 -0.77
N ARG A 145 14.60 -14.88 -0.88
CA ARG A 145 13.80 -14.80 -2.10
C ARG A 145 13.55 -13.33 -2.49
N ARG A 146 13.04 -13.14 -3.70
CA ARG A 146 12.55 -11.82 -4.09
C ARG A 146 11.32 -11.47 -3.25
N PRO A 147 11.24 -10.25 -2.70
CA PRO A 147 10.01 -9.78 -2.11
C PRO A 147 8.92 -9.74 -3.18
N PHE A 148 7.66 -9.76 -2.75
CA PHE A 148 6.54 -9.64 -3.67
C PHE A 148 5.48 -8.68 -3.16
N VAL A 149 4.75 -8.12 -4.10
CA VAL A 149 3.57 -7.28 -3.88
C VAL A 149 2.37 -8.00 -4.50
N VAL A 150 1.26 -8.01 -3.82
CA VAL A 150 -0.01 -8.53 -4.33
C VAL A 150 -1.03 -7.40 -4.37
N VAL A 151 -1.74 -7.28 -5.50
CA VAL A 151 -2.84 -6.33 -5.67
C VAL A 151 -4.08 -7.10 -6.09
N THR A 152 -5.24 -6.83 -5.48
CA THR A 152 -6.47 -7.53 -5.83
C THR A 152 -7.18 -6.90 -7.03
N THR A 153 -7.90 -7.71 -7.80
CA THR A 153 -8.69 -7.24 -8.95
C THR A 153 -9.71 -6.18 -8.57
N SER A 154 -10.37 -6.32 -7.42
CA SER A 154 -11.34 -5.34 -6.93
C SER A 154 -10.71 -3.98 -6.61
N LEU A 155 -9.43 -3.95 -6.20
CA LEU A 155 -8.70 -2.71 -5.99
C LEU A 155 -8.38 -2.04 -7.33
N LEU A 156 -7.87 -2.79 -8.32
CA LEU A 156 -7.61 -2.29 -9.66
C LEU A 156 -8.89 -1.78 -10.35
N ASP A 157 -10.03 -2.43 -10.11
CA ASP A 157 -11.33 -2.00 -10.61
C ASP A 157 -11.85 -0.70 -9.95
N LEU A 158 -11.40 -0.39 -8.76
CA LEU A 158 -11.81 0.77 -7.96
C LEU A 158 -11.01 2.02 -8.30
N LEU A 159 -9.73 1.86 -8.62
CA LEU A 159 -8.75 2.93 -8.74
C LEU A 159 -8.49 3.30 -10.21
N ASP A 160 -8.12 4.55 -10.44
CA ASP A 160 -7.56 4.98 -11.70
C ASP A 160 -6.04 4.65 -11.80
N PRO A 161 -5.39 4.84 -12.97
CA PRO A 161 -3.99 4.49 -13.15
C PRO A 161 -3.02 5.18 -12.18
N ILE A 162 -3.22 6.47 -11.86
CA ILE A 162 -2.34 7.22 -10.94
C ILE A 162 -2.54 6.72 -9.51
N GLU A 163 -3.77 6.49 -9.11
CA GLU A 163 -4.12 5.92 -7.82
C GLU A 163 -3.58 4.48 -7.66
N THR A 164 -3.63 3.69 -8.74
CA THR A 164 -3.02 2.35 -8.77
C THR A 164 -1.50 2.42 -8.58
N GLN A 165 -0.83 3.36 -9.25
CA GLN A 165 0.60 3.61 -9.05
C GLN A 165 0.90 4.06 -7.61
N ALA A 166 0.04 4.90 -7.03
CA ALA A 166 0.17 5.33 -5.63
C ALA A 166 0.09 4.15 -4.66
N VAL A 167 -0.82 3.18 -4.89
CA VAL A 167 -0.89 1.95 -4.07
C VAL A 167 0.36 1.09 -4.26
N ILE A 168 0.82 0.87 -5.47
CA ILE A 168 2.07 0.13 -5.72
C ILE A 168 3.23 0.81 -4.98
N ALA A 169 3.34 2.12 -5.06
CA ALA A 169 4.37 2.90 -4.38
C ALA A 169 4.26 2.85 -2.85
N HIS A 170 3.04 2.82 -2.31
CA HIS A 170 2.77 2.61 -0.89
C HIS A 170 3.34 1.27 -0.42
N GLU A 171 3.03 0.19 -1.14
CA GLU A 171 3.55 -1.15 -0.85
C GLU A 171 5.07 -1.22 -0.94
N LEU A 172 5.66 -0.54 -1.93
CA LEU A 172 7.11 -0.41 -2.05
C LEU A 172 7.71 0.42 -0.90
N GLY A 173 6.96 1.34 -0.32
CA GLY A 173 7.33 2.06 0.90
C GLY A 173 7.56 1.11 2.08
N HIS A 174 6.72 0.09 2.25
CA HIS A 174 6.92 -0.96 3.26
C HIS A 174 8.22 -1.74 3.04
N LEU A 175 8.57 -2.03 1.78
CA LEU A 175 9.85 -2.69 1.45
C LEU A 175 11.03 -1.77 1.72
N LYS A 176 10.97 -0.51 1.29
CA LYS A 176 12.03 0.49 1.46
C LYS A 176 12.37 0.74 2.93
N CYS A 177 11.36 0.74 3.79
CA CYS A 177 11.50 0.97 5.23
C CYS A 177 11.61 -0.32 6.05
N GLU A 178 11.70 -1.48 5.41
CA GLU A 178 11.81 -2.80 6.04
C GLU A 178 10.72 -3.10 7.07
N HIS A 179 9.48 -2.65 6.80
CA HIS A 179 8.35 -2.83 7.72
C HIS A 179 7.86 -4.28 7.81
N SER A 180 8.02 -5.09 6.76
CA SER A 180 7.37 -6.40 6.61
C SER A 180 7.63 -7.35 7.78
N LEU A 181 8.89 -7.48 8.21
CA LEU A 181 9.23 -8.35 9.35
C LEU A 181 8.70 -7.79 10.67
N ALA A 182 8.81 -6.49 10.87
CA ALA A 182 8.33 -5.85 12.09
C ALA A 182 6.80 -5.89 12.20
N ILE A 183 6.08 -5.81 11.07
CA ILE A 183 4.62 -6.02 11.00
C ILE A 183 4.28 -7.48 11.34
N ALA A 184 5.01 -8.46 10.81
CA ALA A 184 4.80 -9.86 11.14
C ALA A 184 5.00 -10.12 12.64
N LEU A 185 6.05 -9.55 13.24
CA LEU A 185 6.30 -9.61 14.67
C LEU A 185 5.19 -8.93 15.49
N ALA A 186 4.76 -7.74 15.08
CA ALA A 186 3.65 -7.03 15.71
C ALA A 186 2.36 -7.85 15.67
N ASN A 187 2.03 -8.44 14.54
CA ASN A 187 0.85 -9.29 14.39
C ASN A 187 0.92 -10.54 15.26
N LEU A 188 2.11 -11.14 15.44
CA LEU A 188 2.31 -12.26 16.38
C LEU A 188 2.06 -11.81 17.83
N ILE A 189 2.61 -10.68 18.25
CA ILE A 189 2.43 -10.10 19.59
C ILE A 189 0.96 -9.72 19.84
N LEU A 190 0.26 -9.26 18.81
CA LEU A 190 -1.15 -8.88 18.88
C LEU A 190 -2.10 -10.09 18.75
N SER A 191 -1.59 -11.25 18.36
CA SER A 191 -2.41 -12.45 18.20
C SER A 191 -2.88 -13.02 19.54
N PRO A 192 -3.99 -13.78 19.58
CA PRO A 192 -4.42 -14.50 20.78
C PRO A 192 -3.36 -15.46 21.32
N LEU A 193 -2.46 -15.94 20.47
CA LEU A 193 -1.33 -16.81 20.85
C LEU A 193 -0.32 -16.09 21.78
N ALA A 194 -0.24 -14.76 21.69
CA ALA A 194 0.62 -13.96 22.60
C ALA A 194 0.19 -14.02 24.07
N SER A 195 -1.05 -14.41 24.35
CA SER A 195 -1.51 -14.60 25.75
C SER A 195 -0.77 -15.73 26.47
N VAL A 196 -0.17 -16.65 25.71
CA VAL A 196 0.65 -17.77 26.22
C VAL A 196 2.13 -17.37 26.35
N LEU A 197 2.53 -16.27 25.71
CA LEU A 197 3.90 -15.77 25.77
C LEU A 197 4.03 -14.69 26.86
N PRO A 198 5.08 -14.71 27.70
CA PRO A 198 5.26 -13.72 28.76
C PRO A 198 5.57 -12.30 28.25
N VAL A 199 5.48 -12.07 26.94
CA VAL A 199 5.91 -10.84 26.24
C VAL A 199 4.77 -9.83 26.08
N GLY A 200 3.52 -10.19 26.36
CA GLY A 200 2.36 -9.39 25.95
C GLY A 200 1.85 -8.41 27.00
N THR A 201 2.60 -7.36 27.33
CA THR A 201 2.02 -6.27 28.14
C THR A 201 1.11 -5.39 27.26
N ALA A 202 0.01 -4.88 27.83
CA ALA A 202 -0.88 -3.94 27.12
C ALA A 202 -0.14 -2.69 26.60
N ALA A 203 0.92 -2.26 27.28
CA ALA A 203 1.77 -1.17 26.85
C ALA A 203 2.53 -1.50 25.55
N LEU A 204 3.08 -2.71 25.44
CA LEU A 204 3.78 -3.16 24.25
C LEU A 204 2.81 -3.26 23.05
N GLN A 205 1.62 -3.83 23.26
CA GLN A 205 0.58 -3.93 22.23
C GLN A 205 0.19 -2.53 21.72
N THR A 206 -0.05 -1.58 22.65
CA THR A 206 -0.36 -0.19 22.29
C THR A 206 0.77 0.45 21.47
N SER A 207 2.02 0.24 21.86
CA SER A 207 3.18 0.78 21.14
C SER A 207 3.32 0.18 19.74
N MET A 208 3.08 -1.12 19.58
CA MET A 208 3.10 -1.80 18.29
C MET A 208 2.01 -1.28 17.34
N LEU A 209 0.78 -1.09 17.85
CA LEU A 209 -0.31 -0.50 17.05
C LEU A 209 -0.02 0.95 16.66
N GLN A 210 0.57 1.74 17.56
CA GLN A 210 0.98 3.11 17.24
C GLN A 210 2.05 3.14 16.14
N TRP A 211 3.02 2.22 16.25
CA TRP A 211 4.06 2.10 15.24
C TRP A 211 3.49 1.65 13.88
N GLN A 212 2.63 0.62 13.84
CA GLN A 212 2.00 0.19 12.59
C GLN A 212 1.28 1.34 11.88
N ARG A 213 0.51 2.15 12.65
CA ARG A 213 -0.12 3.35 12.08
C ARG A 213 0.87 4.38 11.57
N ALA A 214 2.01 4.54 12.21
CA ALA A 214 3.05 5.46 11.76
C ALA A 214 3.74 4.95 10.48
N ALA A 215 3.93 3.64 10.35
CA ALA A 215 4.45 2.99 9.15
C ALA A 215 3.54 3.23 7.94
N GLU A 216 2.21 3.16 8.12
CA GLU A 216 1.25 3.51 7.07
C GLU A 216 1.41 4.96 6.58
N LEU A 217 1.58 5.90 7.52
CA LEU A 217 1.82 7.31 7.17
C LEU A 217 3.15 7.51 6.43
N THR A 218 4.17 6.73 6.74
CA THR A 218 5.43 6.68 6.00
C THR A 218 5.20 6.21 4.57
N CYS A 219 4.41 5.15 4.38
CA CYS A 219 4.13 4.59 3.07
C CYS A 219 3.25 5.53 2.22
N ASP A 220 2.33 6.29 2.84
CA ASP A 220 1.60 7.36 2.15
C ASP A 220 2.53 8.46 1.63
N ARG A 221 3.58 8.81 2.38
CA ARG A 221 4.60 9.75 1.91
C ARG A 221 5.43 9.18 0.77
N ALA A 222 5.76 7.88 0.80
CA ALA A 222 6.41 7.21 -0.33
C ALA A 222 5.53 7.25 -1.58
N ALA A 223 4.23 6.98 -1.44
CA ALA A 223 3.28 7.08 -2.53
C ALA A 223 3.26 8.50 -3.12
N LEU A 224 3.18 9.54 -2.28
CA LEU A 224 3.20 10.93 -2.73
C LEU A 224 4.50 11.30 -3.45
N LEU A 225 5.65 10.82 -2.99
CA LEU A 225 6.93 11.07 -3.66
C LEU A 225 6.99 10.45 -5.06
N VAL A 226 6.31 9.32 -5.27
CA VAL A 226 6.25 8.65 -6.57
C VAL A 226 5.29 9.34 -7.51
N VAL A 227 4.03 9.54 -7.11
CA VAL A 227 3.01 10.10 -8.00
C VAL A 227 3.01 11.62 -8.05
N GLN A 228 3.59 12.30 -7.06
CA GLN A 228 3.69 13.76 -6.90
C GLN A 228 2.36 14.50 -7.00
N ASP A 229 1.27 13.77 -6.73
CA ASP A 229 -0.10 14.27 -6.67
C ASP A 229 -0.75 13.84 -5.34
N ALA A 230 -0.91 14.79 -4.42
CA ALA A 230 -1.53 14.54 -3.12
C ALA A 230 -3.00 14.12 -3.26
N ARG A 231 -3.71 14.64 -4.26
CA ARG A 231 -5.12 14.32 -4.50
C ARG A 231 -5.31 12.88 -4.94
N ALA A 232 -4.39 12.34 -5.75
CA ALA A 232 -4.41 10.93 -6.14
C ALA A 232 -4.26 10.01 -4.91
N VAL A 233 -3.28 10.28 -4.04
CA VAL A 233 -3.09 9.46 -2.82
C VAL A 233 -4.26 9.62 -1.83
N GLN A 234 -4.80 10.83 -1.66
CA GLN A 234 -6.01 11.08 -0.86
C GLN A 234 -7.24 10.39 -1.45
N GLY A 235 -7.34 10.37 -2.80
CA GLY A 235 -8.38 9.66 -3.54
C GLY A 235 -8.40 8.16 -3.24
N VAL A 236 -7.23 7.52 -3.17
CA VAL A 236 -7.11 6.11 -2.73
C VAL A 236 -7.73 5.93 -1.36
N THR A 237 -7.35 6.75 -0.37
CA THR A 237 -7.86 6.60 1.00
C THR A 237 -9.36 6.85 1.09
N MET A 238 -9.89 7.82 0.33
CA MET A 238 -11.31 8.11 0.21
C MET A 238 -12.09 6.94 -0.40
N LYS A 239 -11.60 6.40 -1.51
CA LYS A 239 -12.23 5.28 -2.21
C LYS A 239 -12.22 4.00 -1.39
N LEU A 240 -11.15 3.74 -0.63
CA LEU A 240 -11.10 2.63 0.33
C LEU A 240 -12.05 2.82 1.52
N ALA A 241 -12.32 4.05 1.93
CA ALA A 241 -13.24 4.34 3.04
C ALA A 241 -14.71 4.14 2.69
N GLY A 242 -15.13 4.54 1.49
CA GLY A 242 -16.56 4.61 1.15
C GLY A 242 -16.89 4.23 -0.28
N GLY A 243 -15.90 3.84 -1.10
CA GLY A 243 -16.07 3.64 -2.51
C GLY A 243 -16.41 2.21 -2.90
N GLY A 244 -17.58 2.04 -3.50
CA GLY A 244 -17.78 0.95 -4.45
C GLY A 244 -17.53 1.46 -5.87
N ARG A 245 -17.23 0.58 -6.81
CA ARG A 245 -16.95 0.92 -8.22
C ARG A 245 -17.96 1.93 -8.82
N SER A 246 -19.24 1.78 -8.48
CA SER A 246 -20.34 2.62 -8.99
C SER A 246 -20.36 4.04 -8.41
N TYR A 247 -19.70 4.29 -7.29
CA TYR A 247 -19.72 5.57 -6.57
C TYR A 247 -18.36 6.27 -6.58
N ALA A 248 -17.27 5.55 -6.78
CA ALA A 248 -15.91 6.07 -6.68
C ALA A 248 -15.68 7.32 -7.53
N GLN A 249 -16.19 7.34 -8.77
CA GLN A 249 -16.05 8.48 -9.70
C GLN A 249 -16.93 9.69 -9.33
N ARG A 250 -17.85 9.54 -8.38
CA ARG A 250 -18.77 10.60 -7.92
C ARG A 250 -18.36 11.20 -6.58
N MET A 251 -17.30 10.71 -6.00
CA MET A 251 -16.73 11.22 -4.75
C MET A 251 -15.84 12.43 -5.03
N ASP A 252 -15.80 13.35 -4.08
CA ASP A 252 -15.02 14.58 -4.14
C ASP A 252 -13.92 14.54 -3.06
N VAL A 253 -12.67 14.50 -3.50
CA VAL A 253 -11.49 14.45 -2.63
C VAL A 253 -11.41 15.69 -1.75
N ASP A 254 -11.75 16.88 -2.27
CA ASP A 254 -11.71 18.12 -1.48
C ASP A 254 -12.77 18.11 -0.37
N ALA A 255 -13.95 17.55 -0.67
CA ALA A 255 -14.97 17.36 0.36
C ALA A 255 -14.50 16.39 1.45
N PHE A 256 -13.81 15.32 1.06
CA PHE A 256 -13.24 14.36 2.02
C PHE A 256 -12.14 14.99 2.88
N VAL A 257 -11.26 15.79 2.30
CA VAL A 257 -10.22 16.52 3.05
C VAL A 257 -10.84 17.54 4.01
N ARG A 258 -11.89 18.29 3.57
CA ARG A 258 -12.63 19.18 4.47
C ARG A 258 -13.29 18.44 5.64
N GLN A 259 -13.80 17.23 5.41
CA GLN A 259 -14.34 16.37 6.47
C GLN A 259 -13.28 16.06 7.54
N ALA A 260 -12.00 15.95 7.17
CA ALA A 260 -10.91 15.74 8.11
C ALA A 260 -10.74 16.92 9.08
N ALA A 261 -10.88 18.17 8.59
CA ALA A 261 -10.85 19.35 9.45
C ALA A 261 -12.01 19.35 10.45
N THR A 262 -13.23 19.02 9.99
CA THR A 262 -14.40 18.90 10.88
C THR A 262 -14.21 17.82 11.94
N TYR A 263 -13.61 16.69 11.58
CA TYR A 263 -13.30 15.63 12.55
C TYR A 263 -12.35 16.15 13.65
N ASP A 264 -11.32 16.91 13.30
CA ASP A 264 -10.38 17.49 14.26
C ASP A 264 -11.08 18.50 15.19
N GLU A 265 -11.88 19.42 14.64
CA GLU A 265 -12.63 20.41 15.44
C GLU A 265 -13.52 19.73 16.47
N VAL A 266 -14.31 18.73 16.09
CA VAL A 266 -15.19 17.98 16.98
C VAL A 266 -14.41 17.18 18.00
N ALA A 267 -13.35 16.50 17.57
CA ALA A 267 -12.55 15.63 18.45
C ALA A 267 -11.75 16.45 19.47
N ASP A 268 -11.20 17.61 19.09
CA ASP A 268 -10.39 18.45 19.98
C ASP A 268 -11.24 19.44 20.80
N GLY A 269 -12.46 19.74 20.34
CA GLY A 269 -13.38 20.69 20.97
C GLY A 269 -13.89 20.27 22.35
N SER A 270 -13.80 18.99 22.74
CA SER A 270 -14.29 18.52 24.03
C SER A 270 -13.42 17.39 24.62
N ARG A 271 -13.53 17.18 25.96
CA ARG A 271 -12.90 16.02 26.62
C ARG A 271 -13.47 14.70 26.08
N LEU A 272 -14.78 14.65 25.83
CA LEU A 272 -15.45 13.47 25.28
C LEU A 272 -14.97 13.20 23.85
N GLY A 273 -14.85 14.23 23.01
CA GLY A 273 -14.32 14.10 21.65
C GLY A 273 -12.92 13.46 21.62
N ARG A 274 -12.03 13.95 22.49
CA ARG A 274 -10.67 13.37 22.61
C ARG A 274 -10.69 11.91 23.08
N MET A 275 -11.55 11.55 24.03
CA MET A 275 -11.70 10.16 24.47
C MET A 275 -12.24 9.26 23.35
N VAL A 276 -13.24 9.72 22.60
CA VAL A 276 -13.80 8.98 21.46
C VAL A 276 -12.74 8.78 20.39
N ARG A 277 -12.01 9.83 20.00
CA ARG A 277 -10.87 9.73 19.07
C ARG A 277 -9.85 8.68 19.51
N GLN A 278 -9.45 8.72 20.79
CA GLN A 278 -8.50 7.76 21.34
C GLN A 278 -9.04 6.33 21.30
N SER A 279 -10.31 6.14 21.63
CA SER A 279 -10.98 4.84 21.57
C SER A 279 -11.07 4.32 20.13
N GLN A 280 -11.45 5.16 19.16
CA GLN A 280 -11.55 4.78 17.76
C GLN A 280 -10.22 4.34 17.15
N GLN A 281 -9.10 4.85 17.65
CA GLN A 281 -7.76 4.53 17.13
C GLN A 281 -7.07 3.42 17.92
N ARG A 282 -7.60 3.04 19.09
CA ARG A 282 -6.90 2.18 20.05
C ARG A 282 -6.51 0.83 19.47
N ASP A 283 -7.42 0.19 18.77
CA ASP A 283 -7.27 -1.21 18.33
C ASP A 283 -7.04 -1.33 16.81
N LEU A 284 -6.84 -0.18 16.11
CA LEU A 284 -6.62 -0.17 14.67
C LEU A 284 -5.14 -0.37 14.33
N THR A 285 -4.88 -1.28 13.40
CA THR A 285 -3.57 -1.46 12.76
C THR A 285 -3.30 -0.37 11.72
N HIS A 286 -4.35 0.09 11.01
CA HIS A 286 -4.27 1.18 10.06
C HIS A 286 -4.91 2.44 10.63
N PRO A 287 -4.37 3.65 10.35
CA PRO A 287 -5.03 4.88 10.73
C PRO A 287 -6.39 5.03 10.02
N LEU A 288 -7.31 5.76 10.63
CA LEU A 288 -8.56 6.12 9.95
C LEU A 288 -8.25 6.81 8.61
N PRO A 289 -8.96 6.48 7.52
CA PRO A 289 -8.69 7.05 6.19
C PRO A 289 -8.64 8.58 6.19
N ILE A 290 -9.51 9.21 6.96
CA ILE A 290 -9.58 10.66 7.10
C ILE A 290 -8.31 11.26 7.74
N LEU A 291 -7.69 10.54 8.66
CA LEU A 291 -6.44 10.97 9.30
C LEU A 291 -5.25 10.79 8.36
N ARG A 292 -5.26 9.74 7.52
CA ARG A 292 -4.25 9.54 6.47
C ARG A 292 -4.29 10.71 5.49
N ALA A 293 -5.47 11.06 4.98
CA ALA A 293 -5.63 12.17 4.05
C ALA A 293 -5.10 13.50 4.64
N ARG A 294 -5.38 13.78 5.91
CA ARG A 294 -4.90 14.97 6.61
C ARG A 294 -3.38 14.98 6.80
N GLU A 295 -2.79 13.87 7.26
CA GLU A 295 -1.34 13.79 7.44
C GLU A 295 -0.59 13.91 6.11
N LEU A 296 -1.17 13.39 5.05
CA LEU A 296 -0.66 13.55 3.69
C LEU A 296 -0.67 15.01 3.24
N GLU A 297 -1.79 15.73 3.49
CA GLU A 297 -1.91 17.16 3.21
C GLU A 297 -0.82 17.96 3.93
N ARG A 298 -0.60 17.68 5.21
CA ARG A 298 0.46 18.32 6.01
C ARG A 298 1.84 18.05 5.46
N PHE A 299 2.10 16.82 5.02
CA PHE A 299 3.39 16.48 4.44
C PHE A 299 3.59 17.16 3.08
N ALA A 300 2.57 17.17 2.22
CA ALA A 300 2.60 17.84 0.93
C ALA A 300 2.90 19.36 1.05
N ALA A 301 2.38 19.99 2.10
CA ALA A 301 2.62 21.40 2.40
C ALA A 301 3.94 21.67 3.15
N SER A 302 4.72 20.63 3.50
CA SER A 302 5.92 20.78 4.32
C SER A 302 7.15 21.21 3.51
N THR A 303 8.07 21.91 4.20
CA THR A 303 9.39 22.25 3.65
C THR A 303 10.19 20.98 3.30
N GLN A 304 10.03 19.91 4.08
CA GLN A 304 10.68 18.63 3.81
C GLN A 304 10.30 18.08 2.43
N TYR A 305 9.01 18.05 2.10
CA TYR A 305 8.55 17.60 0.79
C TYR A 305 9.06 18.49 -0.34
N ALA A 306 8.99 19.82 -0.17
CA ALA A 306 9.51 20.77 -1.15
C ALA A 306 11.02 20.62 -1.38
N GLU A 307 11.81 20.34 -0.35
CA GLU A 307 13.24 20.11 -0.46
C GLU A 307 13.56 18.76 -1.15
N LEU A 308 12.76 17.72 -0.90
CA LEU A 308 12.91 16.44 -1.59
C LEU A 308 12.64 16.59 -3.09
N LEU A 309 11.61 17.35 -3.48
CA LEU A 309 11.35 17.63 -4.88
C LEU A 309 12.47 18.42 -5.56
N LYS A 310 13.13 19.36 -4.85
CA LYS A 310 14.30 20.09 -5.40
C LYS A 310 15.50 19.19 -5.70
N ARG A 311 15.58 18.01 -5.08
CA ARG A 311 16.61 17.00 -5.39
C ARG A 311 16.30 16.26 -6.69
N GLY A 312 15.12 16.48 -7.25
CA GLY A 312 14.66 15.80 -8.45
C GLY A 312 15.33 16.34 -9.71
N ILE A 313 15.36 15.49 -10.73
CA ILE A 313 15.81 15.86 -12.08
C ILE A 313 14.58 16.36 -12.84
N PRO A 314 14.60 17.56 -13.45
CA PRO A 314 13.50 18.03 -14.29
C PRO A 314 13.20 17.04 -15.41
N THR A 315 11.94 16.88 -15.77
CA THR A 315 11.56 16.11 -16.95
C THR A 315 12.14 16.76 -18.20
N ALA A 316 12.35 15.99 -19.28
CA ALA A 316 12.96 16.45 -20.52
C ALA A 316 12.25 17.67 -21.16
N VAL A 317 11.03 17.97 -20.79
CA VAL A 317 10.28 19.16 -21.22
C VAL A 317 10.83 20.43 -20.57
N GLN A 318 11.20 20.39 -19.28
CA GLN A 318 11.76 21.55 -18.58
C GLN A 318 13.22 21.84 -18.97
N ALA A 319 13.96 20.82 -19.43
CA ALA A 319 15.33 20.96 -19.87
C ALA A 319 15.49 21.64 -21.26
N ARG A 320 14.39 21.81 -22.01
CA ARG A 320 14.39 22.50 -23.32
C ARG A 320 14.09 23.98 -23.23
N ASP A 321 13.48 24.43 -22.13
CA ASP A 321 13.06 25.81 -21.91
C ASP A 321 13.97 26.59 -20.94
N ALA A 322 15.03 25.94 -20.41
CA ALA A 322 16.07 26.53 -19.56
C ALA A 322 17.40 26.66 -20.31
#